data_ea851c6f362825044bb9a166f8aebeb4
#
_entry.id   ea851c6f362825044bb9a166f8aebeb4
#
_cell.length_a   1.000
_cell.length_b   1.000
_cell.length_c   1.000
_cell.angle_alpha   90.00
_cell.angle_beta   90.00
_cell.angle_gamma   90.00
#
_symmetry.space_group_name_H-M   'P 1'
#
loop_
_entity.id
_entity.type
_entity.pdbx_description
1 polymer ?
#
loop_
_entity_poly.entity_id
_entity_poly.type
_entity_poly.pdbx_seq_one_letter_code
_entity_poly.pdbx_strand_id
1 'polypeptide(L)'
;MRFNSGGKFKIMQITDIQEIPDVSTDTIKLINAALEEEKPDLVVLTGDQIKGYGVSYKGKGDALIESVAETVGKLLKPVTDRHIPFAVTFGNHDRQVGISNKDQFEKIYKALPGCVGEQAEGIDGGGTYNIPILSSDGERTAFNLYLFDSGTDAKGGGYEPFDPQIIDSVSYTHLRAHETSA
;
A
#
# COMPACT_ATOMS: atom_id res chain seq x y z
N MET A 1 12.43 3.17 9.29
CA MET A 1 12.25 4.62 8.97
C MET A 1 12.24 5.42 10.26
N ARG A 2 12.61 6.69 10.23
CA ARG A 2 12.66 7.54 11.43
C ARG A 2 12.47 9.02 11.08
N PHE A 3 12.04 9.80 12.05
CA PHE A 3 12.00 11.25 11.95
C PHE A 3 13.41 11.80 11.69
N ASN A 4 13.50 12.89 10.96
CA ASN A 4 14.76 13.60 10.78
C ASN A 4 15.14 14.38 12.06
N SER A 5 16.32 14.97 12.10
CA SER A 5 16.81 15.76 13.25
C SER A 5 15.93 16.98 13.58
N GLY A 6 15.15 17.46 12.63
CA GLY A 6 14.15 18.55 12.82
C GLY A 6 12.79 18.04 13.30
N GLY A 7 12.65 16.76 13.65
CA GLY A 7 11.39 16.16 14.13
C GLY A 7 10.32 16.01 13.05
N LYS A 8 10.71 15.93 11.77
CA LYS A 8 9.77 15.80 10.64
C LYS A 8 9.94 14.45 9.95
N PHE A 9 8.83 13.89 9.49
CA PHE A 9 8.74 12.74 8.59
C PHE A 9 7.59 13.00 7.62
N LYS A 10 7.85 13.02 6.32
CA LYS A 10 6.87 13.37 5.29
C LYS A 10 6.33 12.12 4.62
N ILE A 11 5.02 11.96 4.68
CA ILE A 11 4.30 10.88 3.98
C ILE A 11 3.54 11.49 2.81
N MET A 12 3.69 10.91 1.62
CA MET A 12 2.86 11.21 0.45
C MET A 12 1.86 10.10 0.25
N GLN A 13 0.58 10.41 0.32
CA GLN A 13 -0.49 9.48 -0.03
C GLN A 13 -0.83 9.62 -1.51
N ILE A 14 -0.97 8.49 -2.20
CA ILE A 14 -1.44 8.40 -3.58
C ILE A 14 -2.57 7.37 -3.62
N THR A 15 -3.69 7.71 -4.25
CA THR A 15 -4.88 6.86 -4.32
C THR A 15 -5.60 7.03 -5.66
N ASP A 16 -6.46 6.08 -6.01
CA ASP A 16 -7.38 6.18 -7.14
C ASP A 16 -6.71 6.49 -8.49
N ILE A 17 -5.55 5.95 -8.73
CA ILE A 17 -4.80 6.14 -9.98
C ILE A 17 -5.50 5.41 -11.14
N GLN A 18 -6.00 4.20 -10.89
CA GLN A 18 -6.78 3.37 -11.79
C GLN A 18 -6.12 3.17 -13.17
N GLU A 19 -4.83 2.88 -13.18
CA GLU A 19 -4.09 2.66 -14.43
C GLU A 19 -4.39 1.30 -15.07
N ILE A 20 -4.12 1.26 -16.37
CA ILE A 20 -4.26 0.10 -17.26
C ILE A 20 -2.88 -0.28 -17.82
N PRO A 21 -2.70 -1.41 -18.54
CA PRO A 21 -1.41 -1.81 -19.10
C PRO A 21 -0.71 -0.75 -19.95
N ASP A 22 -1.47 0.11 -20.64
CA ASP A 22 -0.96 1.30 -21.32
C ASP A 22 -0.97 2.49 -20.35
N VAL A 23 -0.01 2.51 -19.45
CA VAL A 23 0.09 3.51 -18.38
C VAL A 23 0.22 4.92 -18.97
N SER A 24 -0.63 5.83 -18.53
CA SER A 24 -0.66 7.20 -19.00
C SER A 24 0.66 7.94 -18.72
N THR A 25 1.20 8.55 -19.74
CA THR A 25 2.41 9.40 -19.59
C THR A 25 2.15 10.61 -18.70
N ASP A 26 0.91 11.10 -18.62
CA ASP A 26 0.57 12.23 -17.79
C ASP A 26 0.46 11.84 -16.31
N THR A 27 0.00 10.62 -16.00
CA THR A 27 0.09 10.04 -14.65
C THR A 27 1.54 9.98 -14.19
N ILE A 28 2.44 9.46 -15.02
CA ILE A 28 3.86 9.36 -14.69
C ILE A 28 4.49 10.75 -14.50
N LYS A 29 4.15 11.74 -15.33
CA LYS A 29 4.62 13.12 -15.17
C LYS A 29 4.13 13.74 -13.87
N LEU A 30 2.84 13.54 -13.53
CA LEU A 30 2.26 14.06 -12.30
C LEU A 30 2.94 13.47 -11.06
N ILE A 31 3.12 12.15 -11.02
CA ILE A 31 3.84 11.50 -9.91
C ILE A 31 5.27 12.03 -9.81
N ASN A 32 6.00 12.15 -10.93
CA ASN A 32 7.35 12.68 -10.91
C ASN A 32 7.39 14.14 -10.38
N ALA A 33 6.48 14.99 -10.82
CA ALA A 33 6.42 16.38 -10.36
C ALA A 33 6.12 16.48 -8.87
N ALA A 34 5.16 15.68 -8.39
CA ALA A 34 4.82 15.63 -6.97
C ALA A 34 5.98 15.12 -6.10
N LEU A 35 6.68 14.06 -6.53
CA LEU A 35 7.84 13.53 -5.83
C LEU A 35 9.02 14.52 -5.80
N GLU A 36 9.23 15.28 -6.87
CA GLU A 36 10.30 16.28 -6.96
C GLU A 36 10.02 17.48 -6.04
N GLU A 37 8.78 17.93 -6.01
CA GLU A 37 8.37 19.07 -5.16
C GLU A 37 8.36 18.70 -3.68
N GLU A 38 7.72 17.56 -3.35
CA GLU A 38 7.44 17.19 -1.97
C GLU A 38 8.56 16.42 -1.29
N LYS A 39 9.36 15.66 -2.03
CA LYS A 39 10.47 14.83 -1.51
C LYS A 39 10.07 14.05 -0.26
N PRO A 40 9.09 13.14 -0.37
CA PRO A 40 8.56 12.40 0.78
C PRO A 40 9.58 11.38 1.29
N ASP A 41 9.50 11.08 2.60
CA ASP A 41 10.25 10.02 3.25
C ASP A 41 9.58 8.63 3.04
N LEU A 42 8.28 8.62 2.72
CA LEU A 42 7.47 7.44 2.46
C LEU A 42 6.35 7.79 1.48
N VAL A 43 6.12 6.93 0.50
CA VAL A 43 4.90 6.94 -0.33
C VAL A 43 3.95 5.86 0.17
N VAL A 44 2.66 6.20 0.32
CA VAL A 44 1.62 5.25 0.73
C VAL A 44 0.55 5.20 -0.34
N LEU A 45 0.36 4.01 -0.91
CA LEU A 45 -0.69 3.71 -1.88
C LEU A 45 -1.91 3.20 -1.13
N THR A 46 -3.04 3.89 -1.26
CA THR A 46 -4.23 3.60 -0.44
C THR A 46 -5.40 3.03 -1.21
N GLY A 47 -5.13 2.37 -2.32
CA GLY A 47 -6.12 1.61 -3.07
C GLY A 47 -6.40 2.18 -4.46
N ASP A 48 -7.03 1.34 -5.28
CA ASP A 48 -7.41 1.61 -6.65
C ASP A 48 -6.23 2.07 -7.53
N GLN A 49 -5.10 1.42 -7.37
CA GLN A 49 -3.90 1.68 -8.17
C GLN A 49 -4.10 1.26 -9.61
N ILE A 50 -4.83 0.16 -9.82
CA ILE A 50 -5.14 -0.38 -11.14
C ILE A 50 -6.65 -0.37 -11.41
N LYS A 51 -7.02 -0.20 -12.67
CA LYS A 51 -8.39 -0.36 -13.14
C LYS A 51 -8.70 -1.84 -13.31
N GLY A 52 -9.05 -2.54 -12.23
CA GLY A 52 -9.33 -3.98 -12.26
C GLY A 52 -10.65 -4.36 -12.92
N TYR A 53 -11.56 -3.42 -13.12
CA TYR A 53 -12.88 -3.66 -13.71
C TYR A 53 -12.87 -3.50 -15.25
N GLY A 54 -13.90 -4.08 -15.88
CA GLY A 54 -14.00 -4.09 -17.34
C GLY A 54 -13.01 -5.08 -17.97
N VAL A 55 -12.56 -4.79 -19.19
CA VAL A 55 -11.60 -5.63 -19.95
C VAL A 55 -10.27 -4.89 -20.07
N SER A 56 -9.71 -4.46 -18.94
CA SER A 56 -8.46 -3.69 -18.93
C SER A 56 -7.22 -4.58 -19.03
N TYR A 57 -7.25 -5.73 -18.35
CA TYR A 57 -6.13 -6.68 -18.31
C TYR A 57 -6.48 -7.97 -19.05
N LYS A 58 -5.50 -8.54 -19.73
CA LYS A 58 -5.65 -9.79 -20.51
C LYS A 58 -4.86 -10.91 -19.85
N GLY A 59 -5.31 -12.15 -20.09
CA GLY A 59 -4.65 -13.34 -19.57
C GLY A 59 -5.37 -13.94 -18.37
N LYS A 60 -4.80 -15.02 -17.83
CA LYS A 60 -5.23 -15.73 -16.63
C LYS A 60 -4.01 -16.28 -15.90
N GLY A 61 -4.14 -16.54 -14.60
CA GLY A 61 -3.06 -17.10 -13.81
C GLY A 61 -1.80 -16.24 -13.88
N ASP A 62 -0.64 -16.87 -14.09
CA ASP A 62 0.67 -16.18 -14.07
C ASP A 62 0.79 -15.09 -15.15
N ALA A 63 0.23 -15.28 -16.35
CA ALA A 63 0.23 -14.26 -17.40
C ALA A 63 -0.56 -13.00 -17.00
N LEU A 64 -1.62 -13.13 -16.20
CA LEU A 64 -2.34 -11.99 -15.67
C LEU A 64 -1.55 -11.29 -14.57
N ILE A 65 -0.90 -12.05 -13.69
CA ILE A 65 -0.02 -11.52 -12.64
C ILE A 65 1.11 -10.72 -13.29
N GLU A 66 1.77 -11.25 -14.32
CA GLU A 66 2.83 -10.58 -15.08
C GLU A 66 2.35 -9.26 -15.69
N SER A 67 1.17 -9.27 -16.35
CA SER A 67 0.59 -8.06 -16.95
C SER A 67 0.31 -6.97 -15.91
N VAL A 68 -0.20 -7.33 -14.73
CA VAL A 68 -0.42 -6.38 -13.63
C VAL A 68 0.92 -5.93 -13.04
N ALA A 69 1.88 -6.83 -12.86
CA ALA A 69 3.22 -6.51 -12.36
C ALA A 69 3.95 -5.51 -13.26
N GLU A 70 3.85 -5.66 -14.59
CA GLU A 70 4.41 -4.69 -15.54
C GLU A 70 3.77 -3.30 -15.39
N THR A 71 2.44 -3.26 -15.23
CA THR A 71 1.71 -2.00 -15.04
C THR A 71 2.12 -1.31 -13.76
N VAL A 72 2.11 -2.04 -12.64
CA VAL A 72 2.51 -1.55 -11.31
C VAL A 72 3.99 -1.14 -11.32
N GLY A 73 4.86 -1.91 -11.99
CA GLY A 73 6.27 -1.57 -12.14
C GLY A 73 6.49 -0.25 -12.88
N LYS A 74 5.76 -0.01 -13.97
CA LYS A 74 5.79 1.27 -14.70
C LYS A 74 5.27 2.42 -13.84
N LEU A 75 4.15 2.20 -13.16
CA LEU A 75 3.50 3.19 -12.29
C LEU A 75 4.41 3.61 -11.13
N LEU A 76 5.08 2.67 -10.49
CA LEU A 76 5.94 2.92 -9.33
C LEU A 76 7.40 3.22 -9.71
N LYS A 77 7.76 3.15 -11.00
CA LYS A 77 9.12 3.48 -11.44
C LYS A 77 9.63 4.83 -10.92
N PRO A 78 8.84 5.93 -10.92
CA PRO A 78 9.29 7.20 -10.34
C PRO A 78 9.67 7.12 -8.86
N VAL A 79 9.01 6.27 -8.09
CA VAL A 79 9.24 6.07 -6.65
C VAL A 79 10.49 5.19 -6.44
N THR A 80 10.55 4.05 -7.13
CA THR A 80 11.64 3.08 -7.01
C THR A 80 12.98 3.63 -7.52
N ASP A 81 12.99 4.39 -8.63
CA ASP A 81 14.20 5.04 -9.15
C ASP A 81 14.80 6.05 -8.17
N ARG A 82 13.97 6.65 -7.31
CA ARG A 82 14.41 7.57 -6.26
C ARG A 82 14.75 6.87 -4.94
N HIS A 83 14.64 5.55 -4.90
CA HIS A 83 14.82 4.74 -3.68
C HIS A 83 13.94 5.21 -2.50
N ILE A 84 12.77 5.78 -2.80
CA ILE A 84 11.81 6.17 -1.78
C ILE A 84 11.08 4.90 -1.33
N PRO A 85 11.05 4.58 -0.02
CA PRO A 85 10.25 3.48 0.46
C PRO A 85 8.76 3.72 0.19
N PHE A 86 8.03 2.65 -0.11
CA PHE A 86 6.59 2.73 -0.31
C PHE A 86 5.85 1.60 0.40
N ALA A 87 4.63 1.89 0.79
CA ALA A 87 3.68 0.97 1.39
C ALA A 87 2.41 0.91 0.55
N VAL A 88 1.67 -0.20 0.61
CA VAL A 88 0.45 -0.38 -0.18
C VAL A 88 -0.66 -1.02 0.65
N THR A 89 -1.87 -0.51 0.51
CA THR A 89 -3.13 -1.21 0.79
C THR A 89 -4.02 -1.14 -0.44
N PHE A 90 -5.15 -1.83 -0.43
CA PHE A 90 -5.95 -2.06 -1.62
C PHE A 90 -7.32 -1.38 -1.51
N GLY A 91 -7.83 -0.96 -2.68
CA GLY A 91 -9.19 -0.53 -2.87
C GLY A 91 -10.06 -1.65 -3.48
N ASN A 92 -11.31 -1.34 -3.75
CA ASN A 92 -12.25 -2.31 -4.30
C ASN A 92 -11.93 -2.69 -5.75
N HIS A 93 -11.34 -1.78 -6.52
CA HIS A 93 -11.04 -2.02 -7.93
C HIS A 93 -9.79 -2.87 -8.17
N ASP A 94 -8.81 -2.84 -7.29
CA ASP A 94 -7.59 -3.63 -7.44
C ASP A 94 -7.89 -5.13 -7.55
N ARG A 95 -8.79 -5.64 -6.70
CA ARG A 95 -9.19 -7.05 -6.68
C ARG A 95 -10.05 -7.46 -7.87
N GLN A 96 -10.77 -6.53 -8.49
CA GLN A 96 -11.67 -6.83 -9.61
C GLN A 96 -10.92 -7.32 -10.86
N VAL A 97 -9.61 -7.17 -10.93
CA VAL A 97 -8.77 -7.76 -11.99
C VAL A 97 -8.77 -9.30 -11.96
N GLY A 98 -9.20 -9.91 -10.86
CA GLY A 98 -9.23 -11.37 -10.69
C GLY A 98 -7.97 -11.96 -10.03
N ILE A 99 -7.15 -11.13 -9.42
CA ILE A 99 -6.01 -11.51 -8.57
C ILE A 99 -6.35 -11.06 -7.14
N SER A 100 -6.20 -11.95 -6.17
CA SER A 100 -6.44 -11.60 -4.76
C SER A 100 -5.48 -10.51 -4.29
N ASN A 101 -5.91 -9.68 -3.31
CA ASN A 101 -5.03 -8.67 -2.70
C ASN A 101 -3.77 -9.30 -2.11
N LYS A 102 -3.89 -10.50 -1.54
CA LYS A 102 -2.75 -11.29 -1.05
C LYS A 102 -1.74 -11.61 -2.15
N ASP A 103 -2.22 -12.13 -3.28
CA ASP A 103 -1.31 -12.44 -4.40
C ASP A 103 -0.71 -11.19 -5.01
N GLN A 104 -1.47 -10.09 -5.12
CA GLN A 104 -0.93 -8.81 -5.57
C GLN A 104 0.16 -8.31 -4.62
N PHE A 105 -0.10 -8.33 -3.31
CA PHE A 105 0.86 -7.91 -2.31
C PHE A 105 2.15 -8.72 -2.38
N GLU A 106 2.06 -10.05 -2.29
CA GLU A 106 3.20 -10.95 -2.21
C GLU A 106 3.97 -11.08 -3.53
N LYS A 107 3.26 -11.16 -4.67
CA LYS A 107 3.89 -11.49 -5.97
C LYS A 107 4.23 -10.26 -6.81
N ILE A 108 3.59 -9.12 -6.55
CA ILE A 108 3.75 -7.91 -7.35
C ILE A 108 4.44 -6.81 -6.56
N TYR A 109 3.81 -6.34 -5.47
CA TYR A 109 4.35 -5.18 -4.74
C TYR A 109 5.61 -5.50 -3.94
N LYS A 110 5.66 -6.63 -3.23
CA LYS A 110 6.86 -7.07 -2.49
C LYS A 110 8.04 -7.45 -3.39
N ALA A 111 7.79 -7.74 -4.65
CA ALA A 111 8.84 -7.96 -5.64
C ALA A 111 9.55 -6.67 -6.09
N LEU A 112 8.95 -5.50 -5.83
CA LEU A 112 9.54 -4.22 -6.19
C LEU A 112 10.48 -3.69 -5.09
N PRO A 113 11.60 -3.06 -5.47
CA PRO A 113 12.52 -2.50 -4.48
C PRO A 113 11.86 -1.36 -3.70
N GLY A 114 12.05 -1.36 -2.39
CA GLY A 114 11.53 -0.31 -1.51
C GLY A 114 10.11 -0.53 -0.99
N CYS A 115 9.44 -1.64 -1.33
CA CYS A 115 8.20 -2.02 -0.68
C CYS A 115 8.46 -2.29 0.81
N VAL A 116 7.77 -1.56 1.68
CA VAL A 116 7.88 -1.71 3.14
C VAL A 116 6.55 -2.16 3.72
N GLY A 117 6.60 -3.06 4.64
CA GLY A 117 5.44 -3.63 5.30
C GLY A 117 5.41 -5.15 5.21
N GLU A 118 4.92 -5.73 6.25
CA GLU A 118 4.71 -7.17 6.35
C GLU A 118 3.26 -7.40 6.74
N GLN A 119 2.55 -8.25 5.99
CA GLN A 119 1.18 -8.60 6.30
C GLN A 119 1.06 -9.03 7.77
N ALA A 120 0.07 -8.47 8.49
CA ALA A 120 -0.15 -8.81 9.88
C ALA A 120 -0.47 -10.29 10.04
N GLU A 121 0.16 -10.93 11.03
CA GLU A 121 -0.05 -12.34 11.32
C GLU A 121 -1.49 -12.61 11.77
N GLY A 122 -2.07 -13.70 11.28
CA GLY A 122 -3.44 -14.10 11.60
C GLY A 122 -4.54 -13.32 10.90
N ILE A 123 -4.21 -12.36 10.04
CA ILE A 123 -5.18 -11.63 9.21
C ILE A 123 -5.07 -12.14 7.77
N ASP A 124 -6.16 -12.66 7.25
CA ASP A 124 -6.24 -13.06 5.86
C ASP A 124 -6.31 -11.85 4.92
N GLY A 125 -5.71 -11.97 3.74
CA GLY A 125 -5.71 -10.90 2.75
C GLY A 125 -4.32 -10.33 2.49
N GLY A 126 -4.25 -9.11 2.00
CA GLY A 126 -3.03 -8.38 1.70
C GLY A 126 -3.22 -6.89 1.97
N GLY A 127 -2.19 -6.21 2.46
CA GLY A 127 -2.25 -4.77 2.68
C GLY A 127 -2.76 -4.35 4.07
N THR A 128 -2.88 -5.28 5.03
CA THR A 128 -3.19 -4.96 6.43
C THR A 128 -1.96 -5.18 7.30
N TYR A 129 -1.38 -4.10 7.78
CA TYR A 129 -0.18 -4.10 8.63
C TYR A 129 0.07 -2.72 9.24
N ASN A 130 1.08 -2.64 10.11
CA ASN A 130 1.54 -1.37 10.63
C ASN A 130 3.02 -1.12 10.31
N ILE A 131 3.38 0.14 10.28
CA ILE A 131 4.74 0.62 10.02
C ILE A 131 5.16 1.51 11.17
N PRO A 132 6.10 1.07 12.02
CA PRO A 132 6.66 1.92 13.06
C PRO A 132 7.63 2.94 12.44
N ILE A 133 7.45 4.21 12.81
CA ILE A 133 8.36 5.30 12.47
C ILE A 133 9.05 5.73 13.77
N LEU A 134 10.36 5.53 13.79
CA LEU A 134 11.17 5.78 14.98
C LEU A 134 11.37 7.28 15.22
N SER A 135 11.65 7.64 16.45
CA SER A 135 12.15 8.95 16.83
C SER A 135 13.44 9.30 16.08
N SER A 136 13.85 10.55 16.08
CA SER A 136 15.04 11.01 15.34
C SER A 136 16.35 10.37 15.82
N ASP A 137 16.43 10.00 17.10
CA ASP A 137 17.53 9.22 17.68
C ASP A 137 17.44 7.72 17.33
N GLY A 138 16.27 7.24 16.93
CA GLY A 138 16.02 5.84 16.59
C GLY A 138 15.73 4.93 17.78
N GLU A 139 15.60 5.46 19.00
CA GLU A 139 15.51 4.69 20.22
C GLU A 139 14.09 4.18 20.53
N ARG A 140 13.05 4.85 20.01
CA ARG A 140 11.66 4.47 20.28
C ARG A 140 10.78 4.68 19.04
N THR A 141 9.68 3.96 18.96
CA THR A 141 8.61 4.25 18.00
C THR A 141 7.93 5.55 18.40
N ALA A 142 8.08 6.58 17.56
CA ALA A 142 7.47 7.89 17.79
C ALA A 142 6.10 8.02 17.13
N PHE A 143 5.88 7.26 16.04
CA PHE A 143 4.60 7.21 15.34
C PHE A 143 4.39 5.82 14.75
N ASN A 144 3.16 5.34 14.74
CA ASN A 144 2.81 4.06 14.13
C ASN A 144 1.74 4.27 13.06
N LEU A 145 2.09 4.00 11.82
CA LEU A 145 1.18 4.12 10.69
C LEU A 145 0.50 2.75 10.48
N TYR A 146 -0.81 2.73 10.49
CA TYR A 146 -1.62 1.55 10.22
C TYR A 146 -2.21 1.62 8.82
N LEU A 147 -2.07 0.55 8.06
CA LEU A 147 -2.73 0.32 6.79
C LEU A 147 -3.75 -0.81 6.97
N PHE A 148 -4.95 -0.62 6.41
CA PHE A 148 -6.02 -1.61 6.48
C PHE A 148 -6.58 -1.86 5.09
N ASP A 149 -6.61 -3.12 4.68
CA ASP A 149 -7.46 -3.56 3.57
C ASP A 149 -8.91 -3.59 4.10
N SER A 150 -9.72 -2.65 3.68
CA SER A 150 -11.11 -2.50 4.14
C SER A 150 -12.08 -3.43 3.41
N GLY A 151 -11.59 -4.35 2.60
CA GLY A 151 -12.44 -5.29 1.85
C GLY A 151 -12.81 -4.77 0.47
N THR A 152 -13.94 -5.22 -0.03
CA THR A 152 -14.42 -4.99 -1.39
C THR A 152 -15.92 -4.70 -1.42
N ASP A 153 -16.52 -4.78 -2.61
CA ASP A 153 -17.96 -4.61 -2.79
C ASP A 153 -18.74 -5.75 -2.12
N ALA A 154 -19.75 -5.41 -1.34
CA ALA A 154 -20.64 -6.37 -0.71
C ALA A 154 -21.61 -6.98 -1.73
N LYS A 155 -21.95 -8.27 -1.58
CA LYS A 155 -22.87 -8.99 -2.48
C LYS A 155 -24.26 -8.34 -2.60
N GLY A 156 -24.69 -7.57 -1.62
CA GLY A 156 -25.97 -6.89 -1.58
C GLY A 156 -25.91 -5.41 -2.01
N GLY A 157 -24.76 -4.94 -2.48
CA GLY A 157 -24.48 -3.53 -2.77
C GLY A 157 -23.86 -2.81 -1.58
N GLY A 158 -23.11 -1.73 -1.84
CA GLY A 158 -22.27 -1.04 -0.86
C GLY A 158 -20.94 -1.77 -0.66
N TYR A 159 -20.25 -1.47 0.44
CA TYR A 159 -18.94 -2.01 0.76
C TYR A 159 -19.02 -3.04 1.89
N GLU A 160 -18.09 -4.00 1.88
CA GLU A 160 -17.94 -4.94 3.00
C GLU A 160 -17.52 -4.17 4.27
N PRO A 161 -17.98 -4.61 5.46
CA PRO A 161 -17.47 -4.07 6.71
C PRO A 161 -16.01 -4.52 6.92
N PHE A 162 -15.27 -3.80 7.74
CA PHE A 162 -13.97 -4.25 8.21
C PHE A 162 -14.06 -5.64 8.84
N ASP A 163 -13.10 -6.50 8.52
CA ASP A 163 -12.95 -7.78 9.20
C ASP A 163 -12.76 -7.53 10.72
N PRO A 164 -13.55 -8.17 11.59
CA PRO A 164 -13.38 -8.06 13.04
C PRO A 164 -11.95 -8.36 13.52
N GLN A 165 -11.23 -9.26 12.86
CA GLN A 165 -9.84 -9.59 13.17
C GLN A 165 -8.91 -8.38 13.02
N ILE A 166 -9.20 -7.47 12.07
CA ILE A 166 -8.44 -6.22 11.90
C ILE A 166 -8.64 -5.34 13.13
N ILE A 167 -9.88 -5.21 13.59
CA ILE A 167 -10.23 -4.40 14.78
C ILE A 167 -9.56 -4.96 16.03
N ASP A 168 -9.61 -6.28 16.21
CA ASP A 168 -9.00 -6.98 17.34
C ASP A 168 -7.47 -6.82 17.33
N SER A 169 -6.81 -6.90 16.17
CA SER A 169 -5.35 -6.76 16.03
C SER A 169 -4.87 -5.37 16.45
N VAL A 170 -5.60 -4.33 16.09
CA VAL A 170 -5.27 -2.94 16.47
C VAL A 170 -5.47 -2.75 17.98
N SER A 171 -6.57 -3.24 18.52
CA SER A 171 -6.87 -3.17 19.95
C SER A 171 -5.76 -3.85 20.75
N TYR A 172 -5.31 -5.03 20.31
CA TYR A 172 -4.26 -5.77 21.00
C TYR A 172 -2.90 -5.05 20.94
N THR A 173 -2.52 -4.53 19.77
CA THR A 173 -1.25 -3.83 19.58
C THR A 173 -1.22 -2.50 20.34
N HIS A 174 -2.35 -1.79 20.39
CA HIS A 174 -2.46 -0.48 21.02
C HIS A 174 -2.56 -0.57 22.55
N LEU A 175 -3.33 -1.50 23.08
CA LEU A 175 -3.51 -1.68 24.51
C LEU A 175 -2.25 -2.21 25.21
N ARG A 176 -1.53 -3.19 24.61
CA ARG A 176 -0.29 -3.71 25.20
C ARG A 176 0.89 -2.75 25.17
N ALA A 177 0.97 -1.86 24.18
CA ALA A 177 2.02 -0.84 24.16
C ALA A 177 1.93 0.12 25.37
N HIS A 178 0.75 0.27 25.97
CA HIS A 178 0.52 1.10 27.16
C HIS A 178 0.72 0.33 28.47
N GLU A 179 0.54 -0.99 28.50
CA GLU A 179 0.69 -1.80 29.72
C GLU A 179 2.17 -2.10 30.07
N THR A 180 3.10 -2.01 29.13
CA THR A 180 4.54 -2.24 29.37
C THR A 180 5.29 -0.99 29.83
N SER A 181 4.60 0.13 30.02
CA SER A 181 5.19 1.43 30.41
C SER A 181 4.86 1.82 31.86
N ALA A 182 4.38 0.90 32.70
CA ALA A 182 4.09 1.11 34.13
C ALA A 182 5.11 0.42 35.02
#